data_7311c3abdeacf69747f3b12e93fd3660
#
_entry.id   7311c3abdeacf69747f3b12e93fd3660
#
_cell.length_a   1.000
_cell.length_b   1.000
_cell.length_c   1.000
_cell.angle_alpha   90.00
_cell.angle_beta   90.00
_cell.angle_gamma   90.00
#
_symmetry.space_group_name_H-M   'P 1'
#
loop_
_entity.id
_entity.type
_entity.pdbx_description
1 polymer ?
#
loop_
_entity_poly.entity_id
_entity_poly.type
_entity_poly.pdbx_seq_one_letter_code
_entity_poly.pdbx_strand_id
1 'polypeptide(L)'
;ASSYNIIQEMKYSSKEQSYVIVLSSLYAEYFNKTMSINYNKRFDELISIRGKGSAFIRSIIEFFITHDASAENIQRMKLIQLLETINYPCETPRQVTSAKQYLKDYEDELAKFNIKYYSGSQLFEYSGTTDIRFIPPLDGLLD
;
A
#
# COMPACT_ATOMS: atom_id res chain seq x y z
N ALA A 1 3.93 7.98 -21.10
CA ALA A 1 3.71 6.81 -20.24
C ALA A 1 2.35 6.89 -19.59
N SER A 2 1.61 5.84 -19.74
CA SER A 2 0.34 5.76 -19.06
C SER A 2 0.58 5.68 -17.57
N SER A 3 0.00 6.59 -16.84
CA SER A 3 0.00 6.49 -15.41
C SER A 3 -1.29 5.78 -15.00
N TYR A 4 -1.16 4.67 -14.33
CA TYR A 4 -2.28 4.07 -13.66
C TYR A 4 -1.85 3.72 -12.25
N ASN A 5 -2.76 3.89 -11.33
CA ASN A 5 -2.56 3.51 -9.96
C ASN A 5 -2.89 2.02 -9.80
N ILE A 6 -2.28 1.37 -8.85
CA ILE A 6 -2.62 0.00 -8.50
C ILE A 6 -4.08 -0.06 -8.08
N ILE A 7 -4.52 0.92 -7.30
CA ILE A 7 -5.90 1.02 -6.85
C ILE A 7 -6.62 2.03 -7.74
N GLN A 8 -7.58 1.57 -8.55
CA GLN A 8 -8.40 2.42 -9.40
C GLN A 8 -9.62 2.97 -8.68
N GLU A 9 -10.19 2.17 -7.79
CA GLU A 9 -11.40 2.53 -7.07
C GLU A 9 -11.35 1.91 -5.68
N MET A 10 -11.86 2.64 -4.70
CA MET A 10 -12.02 2.15 -3.35
C MET A 10 -13.41 2.51 -2.86
N LYS A 11 -14.17 1.50 -2.42
CA LYS A 11 -15.50 1.67 -1.84
C LYS A 11 -15.49 1.21 -0.40
N TYR A 12 -16.15 1.96 0.44
CA TYR A 12 -16.21 1.65 1.86
C TYR A 12 -17.62 1.20 2.26
N SER A 13 -17.69 0.10 2.99
CA SER A 13 -18.91 -0.35 3.64
C SER A 13 -18.84 -0.05 5.14
N SER A 14 -19.60 0.93 5.60
CA SER A 14 -19.60 1.29 7.01
C SER A 14 -20.17 0.18 7.89
N LYS A 15 -21.10 -0.60 7.37
CA LYS A 15 -21.73 -1.71 8.09
C LYS A 15 -20.72 -2.81 8.39
N GLU A 16 -19.85 -3.12 7.47
CA GLU A 16 -18.89 -4.20 7.60
C GLU A 16 -17.49 -3.70 7.94
N GLN A 17 -17.30 -2.38 7.95
CA GLN A 17 -15.98 -1.75 8.12
C GLN A 17 -14.95 -2.31 7.15
N SER A 18 -15.37 -2.49 5.91
CA SER A 18 -14.53 -3.07 4.85
C SER A 18 -14.42 -2.15 3.66
N TYR A 19 -13.36 -2.37 2.88
CA TYR A 19 -13.12 -1.66 1.63
C TYR A 19 -13.12 -2.64 0.49
N VAL A 20 -13.80 -2.28 -0.58
CA VAL A 20 -13.68 -2.96 -1.86
C VAL A 20 -12.68 -2.17 -2.68
N ILE A 21 -11.61 -2.82 -3.08
CA ILE A 21 -10.55 -2.21 -3.88
C ILE A 21 -10.61 -2.79 -5.28
N VAL A 22 -10.79 -1.90 -6.25
CA VAL A 22 -10.72 -2.29 -7.66
C VAL A 22 -9.29 -2.00 -8.12
N LEU A 23 -8.56 -3.03 -8.43
CA LEU A 23 -7.17 -2.92 -8.86
C LEU A 23 -7.08 -2.48 -10.32
N SER A 24 -5.96 -1.88 -10.68
CA SER A 24 -5.69 -1.49 -12.06
C SER A 24 -5.70 -2.72 -12.96
N SER A 25 -5.92 -2.51 -14.26
CA SER A 25 -5.97 -3.61 -15.22
C SER A 25 -4.72 -4.48 -15.20
N LEU A 26 -3.55 -3.89 -14.97
CA LEU A 26 -2.30 -4.64 -14.85
C LEU A 26 -2.31 -5.58 -13.65
N TYR A 27 -2.80 -5.08 -12.53
CA TYR A 27 -2.92 -5.88 -11.30
C TYR A 27 -4.07 -6.88 -11.41
N ALA A 28 -5.16 -6.49 -12.08
CA ALA A 28 -6.31 -7.36 -12.28
C ALA A 28 -5.98 -8.57 -13.14
N GLU A 29 -5.05 -8.45 -14.10
CA GLU A 29 -4.54 -9.60 -14.83
C GLU A 29 -3.95 -10.66 -13.90
N TYR A 30 -3.33 -10.21 -12.83
CA TYR A 30 -2.71 -11.09 -11.85
C TYR A 30 -3.74 -11.77 -10.96
N PHE A 31 -4.67 -11.01 -10.43
CA PHE A 31 -5.66 -11.51 -9.49
C PHE A 31 -7.02 -11.79 -10.14
N ASN A 32 -7.35 -11.07 -11.19
CA ASN A 32 -8.57 -11.20 -11.98
C ASN A 32 -9.84 -11.11 -11.14
N LYS A 33 -9.84 -10.28 -10.09
CA LYS A 33 -10.96 -10.20 -9.15
C LYS A 33 -10.97 -8.90 -8.38
N THR A 34 -12.14 -8.57 -7.85
CA THR A 34 -12.29 -7.55 -6.82
C THR A 34 -11.87 -8.15 -5.49
N MET A 35 -11.13 -7.39 -4.72
CA MET A 35 -10.62 -7.82 -3.43
C MET A 35 -11.08 -6.87 -2.35
N SER A 36 -11.29 -7.39 -1.16
CA SER A 36 -11.69 -6.60 -0.01
C SER A 36 -10.56 -6.52 1.01
N ILE A 37 -10.42 -5.35 1.63
CA ILE A 37 -9.50 -5.17 2.74
C ILE A 37 -10.33 -4.74 3.94
N ASN A 38 -10.23 -5.51 5.01
CA ASN A 38 -10.85 -5.16 6.28
C ASN A 38 -9.82 -4.43 7.14
N TYR A 39 -9.97 -3.12 7.22
CA TYR A 39 -9.09 -2.26 8.03
C TYR A 39 -9.40 -2.32 9.52
N ASN A 40 -10.51 -2.98 9.88
CA ASN A 40 -10.97 -3.02 11.26
C ASN A 40 -11.15 -1.59 11.79
N LYS A 41 -10.47 -1.22 12.87
CA LYS A 41 -10.56 0.13 13.44
C LYS A 41 -9.42 1.05 12.97
N ARG A 42 -8.58 0.59 12.06
CA ARG A 42 -7.38 1.30 11.66
C ARG A 42 -7.57 2.26 10.50
N PHE A 43 -8.77 2.30 9.94
CA PHE A 43 -9.05 3.21 8.83
C PHE A 43 -8.83 4.68 9.21
N ASP A 44 -9.25 5.06 10.42
CA ASP A 44 -9.09 6.44 10.87
C ASP A 44 -7.61 6.83 10.94
N GLU A 45 -6.73 5.91 11.31
CA GLU A 45 -5.30 6.16 11.30
C GLU A 45 -4.80 6.45 9.88
N LEU A 46 -5.27 5.68 8.91
CA LEU A 46 -4.87 5.84 7.52
C LEU A 46 -5.33 7.19 6.96
N ILE A 47 -6.59 7.54 7.14
CA ILE A 47 -7.13 8.79 6.60
C ILE A 47 -6.66 10.02 7.37
N SER A 48 -6.14 9.85 8.57
CA SER A 48 -5.58 10.96 9.36
C SER A 48 -4.22 11.40 8.83
N ILE A 49 -3.57 10.62 7.99
CA ILE A 49 -2.30 11.00 7.37
C ILE A 49 -2.60 12.10 6.35
N ARG A 50 -2.18 13.31 6.67
CA ARG A 50 -2.48 14.50 5.87
C ARG A 50 -1.23 15.35 5.70
N GLY A 51 -1.29 16.26 4.73
CA GLY A 51 -0.20 17.16 4.40
C GLY A 51 0.46 16.81 3.10
N LYS A 52 1.52 17.54 2.78
CA LYS A 52 2.26 17.33 1.55
C LYS A 52 2.93 15.95 1.56
N GLY A 53 2.71 15.20 0.51
CA GLY A 53 3.24 13.83 0.40
C GLY A 53 2.37 12.77 1.04
N SER A 54 1.29 13.13 1.72
CA SER A 54 0.44 12.15 2.41
C SER A 54 -0.20 11.14 1.46
N ALA A 55 -0.58 11.57 0.26
CA ALA A 55 -1.15 10.65 -0.74
C ALA A 55 -0.14 9.58 -1.16
N PHE A 56 1.12 9.95 -1.30
CA PHE A 56 2.21 9.02 -1.58
C PHE A 56 2.36 8.01 -0.43
N ILE A 57 2.35 8.48 0.80
CA ILE A 57 2.50 7.61 1.98
C ILE A 57 1.31 6.65 2.10
N ARG A 58 0.09 7.14 1.92
CA ARG A 58 -1.09 6.26 1.92
C ARG A 58 -1.01 5.20 0.83
N SER A 59 -0.51 5.56 -0.35
CA SER A 59 -0.33 4.60 -1.44
C SER A 59 0.66 3.49 -1.06
N ILE A 60 1.71 3.82 -0.35
CA ILE A 60 2.69 2.84 0.13
C ILE A 60 2.02 1.88 1.14
N ILE A 61 1.26 2.43 2.08
CA ILE A 61 0.57 1.62 3.08
C ILE A 61 -0.43 0.67 2.39
N GLU A 62 -1.25 1.20 1.50
CA GLU A 62 -2.23 0.41 0.77
C GLU A 62 -1.57 -0.69 -0.07
N PHE A 63 -0.43 -0.39 -0.66
CA PHE A 63 0.33 -1.38 -1.40
C PHE A 63 0.77 -2.54 -0.49
N PHE A 64 1.41 -2.23 0.63
CA PHE A 64 1.95 -3.27 1.50
C PHE A 64 0.88 -4.11 2.17
N ILE A 65 -0.25 -3.53 2.57
CA ILE A 65 -1.31 -4.32 3.21
C ILE A 65 -1.96 -5.34 2.28
N THR A 66 -1.75 -5.24 0.97
CA THR A 66 -2.20 -6.27 0.03
C THR A 66 -1.25 -7.46 -0.03
N HIS A 67 -0.13 -7.40 0.67
CA HIS A 67 0.87 -8.45 0.68
C HIS A 67 0.76 -9.30 1.93
N ASP A 68 0.91 -10.61 1.75
CA ASP A 68 0.95 -11.53 2.88
C ASP A 68 2.32 -11.44 3.53
N ALA A 69 2.35 -10.89 4.74
CA ALA A 69 3.58 -10.70 5.48
C ALA A 69 3.34 -10.95 6.97
N SER A 70 4.39 -11.37 7.66
CA SER A 70 4.39 -11.61 9.11
C SER A 70 5.79 -11.39 9.66
N ALA A 71 5.94 -11.47 10.97
CA ALA A 71 7.25 -11.40 11.60
C ALA A 71 8.21 -12.50 11.10
N GLU A 72 7.66 -13.65 10.73
CA GLU A 72 8.42 -14.78 10.18
C GLU A 72 8.59 -14.71 8.66
N ASN A 73 7.79 -13.88 7.99
CA ASN A 73 7.80 -13.75 6.53
C ASN A 73 7.78 -12.28 6.15
N ILE A 74 8.89 -11.59 6.36
CA ILE A 74 9.02 -10.17 6.08
C ILE A 74 9.12 -9.94 4.58
N GLN A 75 8.29 -9.04 4.06
CA GLN A 75 8.35 -8.63 2.66
C GLN A 75 9.34 -7.47 2.53
N ARG A 76 10.22 -7.58 1.57
CA ARG A 76 11.24 -6.56 1.29
C ARG A 76 11.13 -6.08 -0.15
N MET A 77 11.32 -4.79 -0.34
CA MET A 77 11.27 -4.21 -1.67
C MET A 77 12.17 -3.00 -1.76
N LYS A 78 12.88 -2.85 -2.87
CA LYS A 78 13.71 -1.68 -3.12
C LYS A 78 12.86 -0.47 -3.46
N LEU A 79 13.33 0.72 -3.09
CA LEU A 79 12.61 1.97 -3.31
C LEU A 79 12.19 2.17 -4.77
N ILE A 80 13.10 2.03 -5.71
CA ILE A 80 12.80 2.26 -7.12
C ILE A 80 11.75 1.26 -7.62
N GLN A 81 11.85 0.01 -7.21
CA GLN A 81 10.88 -1.01 -7.56
C GLN A 81 9.49 -0.65 -7.04
N LEU A 82 9.41 -0.17 -5.79
CA LEU A 82 8.13 0.26 -5.22
C LEU A 82 7.57 1.45 -5.98
N LEU A 83 8.38 2.48 -6.23
CA LEU A 83 7.94 3.68 -6.94
C LEU A 83 7.39 3.35 -8.32
N GLU A 84 8.07 2.47 -9.05
CA GLU A 84 7.60 2.02 -10.36
C GLU A 84 6.28 1.24 -10.23
N THR A 85 6.18 0.38 -9.24
CA THR A 85 4.99 -0.46 -9.04
C THR A 85 3.76 0.36 -8.70
N ILE A 86 3.89 1.37 -7.83
CA ILE A 86 2.77 2.25 -7.49
C ILE A 86 2.63 3.43 -8.45
N ASN A 87 3.46 3.45 -9.49
CA ASN A 87 3.45 4.47 -10.53
C ASN A 87 3.69 5.88 -10.01
N TYR A 88 4.61 6.00 -9.06
CA TYR A 88 5.05 7.28 -8.55
C TYR A 88 6.20 7.81 -9.39
N PRO A 89 6.22 9.12 -9.74
CA PRO A 89 7.30 9.66 -10.59
C PRO A 89 8.68 9.45 -9.99
N CYS A 90 9.56 8.80 -10.73
CA CYS A 90 10.93 8.50 -10.29
C CYS A 90 11.95 8.58 -11.43
N GLU A 91 11.61 9.30 -12.50
CA GLU A 91 12.46 9.43 -13.69
C GLU A 91 13.64 10.37 -13.46
N THR A 92 13.50 11.34 -12.57
CA THR A 92 14.56 12.33 -12.29
C THR A 92 15.09 12.15 -10.87
N PRO A 93 16.37 12.53 -10.63
CA PRO A 93 16.91 12.49 -9.27
C PRO A 93 16.11 13.34 -8.27
N ARG A 94 15.55 14.43 -8.72
CA ARG A 94 14.74 15.32 -7.87
C ARG A 94 13.48 14.63 -7.39
N GLN A 95 12.81 13.87 -8.26
CA GLN A 95 11.62 13.10 -7.90
C GLN A 95 11.94 12.04 -6.85
N VAL A 96 13.04 11.33 -7.01
CA VAL A 96 13.47 10.33 -6.05
C VAL A 96 13.85 10.98 -4.71
N THR A 97 14.51 12.13 -4.75
CA THR A 97 14.86 12.87 -3.53
C THR A 97 13.61 13.30 -2.77
N SER A 98 12.59 13.78 -3.49
CA SER A 98 11.31 14.15 -2.88
C SER A 98 10.64 12.95 -2.21
N ALA A 99 10.64 11.80 -2.87
CA ALA A 99 10.10 10.57 -2.31
C ALA A 99 10.82 10.19 -1.00
N LYS A 100 12.14 10.25 -1.02
CA LYS A 100 12.96 9.95 0.17
C LYS A 100 12.66 10.91 1.32
N GLN A 101 12.44 12.18 1.00
CA GLN A 101 12.11 13.17 2.03
C GLN A 101 10.76 12.87 2.68
N TYR A 102 9.75 12.50 1.89
CA TYR A 102 8.45 12.10 2.43
C TYR A 102 8.55 10.85 3.29
N LEU A 103 9.38 9.88 2.89
CA LEU A 103 9.59 8.67 3.70
C LEU A 103 10.19 9.00 5.06
N LYS A 104 11.04 10.01 5.12
CA LYS A 104 11.60 10.49 6.37
C LYS A 104 10.56 11.25 7.20
N ASP A 105 9.80 12.14 6.55
CA ASP A 105 8.80 12.98 7.22
C ASP A 105 7.67 12.15 7.84
N TYR A 106 7.32 11.04 7.24
CA TYR A 106 6.20 10.18 7.67
C TYR A 106 6.66 8.83 8.22
N GLU A 107 7.88 8.77 8.73
CA GLU A 107 8.44 7.53 9.27
C GLU A 107 7.57 6.92 10.37
N ASP A 108 7.04 7.76 11.26
CA ASP A 108 6.21 7.30 12.37
C ASP A 108 4.87 6.73 11.88
N GLU A 109 4.28 7.37 10.89
CA GLU A 109 3.02 6.90 10.30
C GLU A 109 3.20 5.55 9.62
N LEU A 110 4.29 5.37 8.90
CA LEU A 110 4.62 4.08 8.27
C LEU A 110 4.86 3.00 9.34
N ALA A 111 5.53 3.35 10.43
CA ALA A 111 5.81 2.40 11.50
C ALA A 111 4.54 1.87 12.16
N LYS A 112 3.47 2.64 12.21
CA LYS A 112 2.18 2.19 12.74
C LYS A 112 1.60 1.03 11.94
N PHE A 113 1.99 0.91 10.68
CA PHE A 113 1.56 -0.18 9.80
C PHE A 113 2.66 -1.21 9.59
N ASN A 114 3.68 -1.20 10.43
CA ASN A 114 4.82 -2.13 10.38
C ASN A 114 5.59 -2.07 9.06
N ILE A 115 5.68 -0.87 8.52
CA ILE A 115 6.48 -0.56 7.35
C ILE A 115 7.69 0.24 7.78
N LYS A 116 8.86 -0.20 7.40
CA LYS A 116 10.12 0.49 7.71
C LYS A 116 10.91 0.71 6.44
N TYR A 117 11.46 1.91 6.28
CA TYR A 117 12.34 2.24 5.17
C TYR A 117 13.75 2.49 5.69
N TYR A 118 14.71 1.81 5.09
CA TYR A 118 16.12 1.95 5.43
C TYR A 118 16.79 2.80 4.36
N SER A 119 17.17 4.03 4.71
CA SER A 119 17.73 4.99 3.76
C SER A 119 19.08 4.56 3.18
N GLY A 120 19.91 3.89 3.99
CA GLY A 120 21.23 3.44 3.54
C GLY A 120 21.17 2.41 2.41
N SER A 121 20.30 1.43 2.55
CA SER A 121 20.10 0.38 1.55
C SER A 121 18.98 0.68 0.57
N GLN A 122 18.22 1.73 0.79
CA GLN A 122 17.03 2.09 0.03
C GLN A 122 16.03 0.95 -0.06
N LEU A 123 15.80 0.29 1.06
CA LEU A 123 15.01 -0.92 1.15
C LEU A 123 13.84 -0.71 2.11
N PHE A 124 12.66 -1.19 1.69
CA PHE A 124 11.51 -1.29 2.57
C PHE A 124 11.44 -2.67 3.20
N GLU A 125 10.97 -2.72 4.43
CA GLU A 125 10.60 -3.96 5.09
C GLU A 125 9.17 -3.82 5.63
N TYR A 126 8.35 -4.82 5.37
CA TYR A 126 6.97 -4.89 5.86
C TYR A 126 6.77 -6.23 6.57
N SER A 127 6.40 -6.17 7.85
CA SER A 127 6.23 -7.36 8.69
C SER A 127 4.77 -7.73 8.94
N GLY A 128 3.86 -7.16 8.17
CA GLY A 128 2.44 -7.46 8.27
C GLY A 128 1.72 -6.61 9.28
N THR A 129 0.41 -6.50 9.10
CA THR A 129 -0.48 -5.74 9.97
C THR A 129 -1.59 -6.67 10.42
N THR A 130 -1.53 -7.15 11.66
CA THR A 130 -2.36 -8.25 12.16
C THR A 130 -3.85 -7.94 12.23
N ASP A 131 -4.19 -6.67 12.41
CA ASP A 131 -5.58 -6.22 12.52
C ASP A 131 -6.16 -5.69 11.21
N ILE A 132 -5.41 -5.81 10.12
CA ILE A 132 -5.90 -5.55 8.77
C ILE A 132 -5.88 -6.87 8.02
N ARG A 133 -7.02 -7.23 7.45
CA ARG A 133 -7.16 -8.51 6.74
C ARG A 133 -7.42 -8.29 5.27
N PHE A 134 -6.67 -9.01 4.48
CA PHE A 134 -6.91 -9.13 3.06
C PHE A 134 -7.91 -10.26 2.85
N ILE A 135 -9.09 -9.92 2.33
CA ILE A 135 -10.18 -10.87 2.17
C ILE A 135 -10.24 -11.31 0.72
N PRO A 136 -10.02 -12.60 0.43
CA PRO A 136 -10.12 -13.09 -0.95
C PRO A 136 -11.55 -12.94 -1.48
N PRO A 137 -11.70 -12.83 -2.81
CA PRO A 137 -13.03 -12.70 -3.43
C PRO A 137 -13.90 -13.91 -3.17
N LEU A 138 -15.21 -13.65 -2.99
CA LEU A 138 -16.19 -14.71 -2.70
C LEU A 138 -16.35 -15.69 -3.86
N ASP A 139 -16.25 -15.23 -5.09
CA ASP A 139 -16.39 -16.11 -6.26
C ASP A 139 -15.33 -17.21 -6.31
N GLY A 140 -14.17 -16.98 -5.72
CA GLY A 140 -13.18 -18.03 -5.51
C GLY A 140 -13.63 -19.09 -4.53
N LEU A 141 -14.61 -18.79 -3.70
CA LEU A 141 -15.19 -19.72 -2.74
C LEU A 141 -16.44 -20.42 -3.28
N LEU A 142 -17.03 -19.88 -4.34
CA LEU A 142 -18.24 -20.42 -4.94
C LEU A 142 -17.96 -21.42 -6.06
N ASP A 143 -16.74 -21.47 -6.50
CA ASP A 143 -16.28 -22.44 -7.48
C ASP A 143 -15.91 -23.76 -6.78
#